data_80725f7dcb0d38a7e9bb632584630cee
#
_entry.id   80725f7dcb0d38a7e9bb632584630cee
#
_cell.length_a   1.000
_cell.length_b   1.000
_cell.length_c   1.000
_cell.angle_alpha   90.00
_cell.angle_beta   90.00
_cell.angle_gamma   90.00
#
_symmetry.space_group_name_H-M   'P 1'
#
loop_
_entity.id
_entity.type
_entity.pdbx_description
1 polymer ?
#
loop_
_entity_poly.entity_id
_entity_poly.type
_entity_poly.pdbx_seq_one_letter_code
_entity_poly.pdbx_strand_id
1 'polypeptide(L)'
;MEQFKHLDSKTIELAGIAASIAGGCKPCLDYHFKKALEVGCSAGEVEEAIELGKMIKQRPIKDIYEQAEKLIVMNAKSGNKP
;
A
#
# COMPACT_ATOMS: atom_id res chain seq x y z
N MET A 1 -17.27 9.39 -8.20
CA MET A 1 -17.44 9.08 -6.77
C MET A 1 -18.53 9.93 -6.13
N GLU A 2 -19.56 10.18 -6.91
CA GLU A 2 -20.62 11.08 -6.47
C GLU A 2 -21.50 10.51 -5.38
N GLN A 3 -21.49 9.18 -5.23
CA GLN A 3 -22.28 8.51 -4.19
C GLN A 3 -21.71 8.69 -2.79
N PHE A 4 -20.47 9.18 -2.66
CA PHE A 4 -19.89 9.37 -1.34
C PHE A 4 -20.29 10.72 -0.77
N LYS A 5 -20.77 10.72 0.46
CA LYS A 5 -21.28 11.93 1.11
C LYS A 5 -20.37 12.47 2.21
N HIS A 6 -19.51 11.64 2.76
CA HIS A 6 -18.70 11.98 3.91
C HIS A 6 -17.22 12.20 3.61
N LEU A 7 -16.76 11.73 2.48
CA LEU A 7 -15.38 11.91 2.04
C LEU A 7 -15.34 12.92 0.92
N ASP A 8 -14.44 13.89 1.01
CA ASP A 8 -14.30 14.87 -0.05
C ASP A 8 -13.50 14.28 -1.21
N SER A 9 -13.47 15.02 -2.32
CA SER A 9 -12.84 14.55 -3.54
C SER A 9 -11.35 14.27 -3.37
N LYS A 10 -10.64 15.12 -2.65
CA LYS A 10 -9.20 14.94 -2.42
C LYS A 10 -8.93 13.67 -1.62
N THR A 11 -9.68 13.47 -0.56
CA THR A 11 -9.53 12.28 0.28
C THR A 11 -9.79 11.01 -0.53
N ILE A 12 -10.84 11.01 -1.34
CA ILE A 12 -11.18 9.85 -2.18
C ILE A 12 -10.02 9.50 -3.11
N GLU A 13 -9.46 10.50 -3.79
CA GLU A 13 -8.40 10.23 -4.76
C GLU A 13 -7.09 9.83 -4.09
N LEU A 14 -6.76 10.42 -2.94
CA LEU A 14 -5.57 10.01 -2.20
C LEU A 14 -5.72 8.58 -1.67
N ALA A 15 -6.89 8.25 -1.16
CA ALA A 15 -7.18 6.87 -0.74
C ALA A 15 -7.10 5.91 -1.93
N GLY A 16 -7.59 6.34 -3.09
CA GLY A 16 -7.51 5.55 -4.31
C GLY A 16 -6.08 5.28 -4.73
N ILE A 17 -5.20 6.26 -4.62
CA ILE A 17 -3.77 6.10 -4.92
C ILE A 17 -3.16 5.06 -3.98
N ALA A 18 -3.36 5.21 -2.68
CA ALA A 18 -2.80 4.27 -1.71
C ALA A 18 -3.33 2.86 -1.93
N ALA A 19 -4.63 2.72 -2.18
CA ALA A 19 -5.25 1.43 -2.45
C ALA A 19 -4.73 0.79 -3.73
N SER A 20 -4.48 1.61 -4.77
CA SER A 20 -3.95 1.14 -6.05
C SER A 20 -2.56 0.53 -5.87
N ILE A 21 -1.71 1.21 -5.10
CA ILE A 21 -0.36 0.71 -4.79
C ILE A 21 -0.46 -0.60 -4.01
N ALA A 22 -1.22 -0.60 -2.93
CA ALA A 22 -1.36 -1.78 -2.08
C ALA A 22 -1.95 -2.96 -2.83
N GLY A 23 -2.90 -2.70 -3.72
CA GLY A 23 -3.54 -3.74 -4.53
C GLY A 23 -2.80 -4.13 -5.79
N GLY A 24 -1.74 -3.40 -6.14
CA GLY A 24 -0.98 -3.68 -7.35
C GLY A 24 -1.75 -3.42 -8.64
N CYS A 25 -2.64 -2.44 -8.62
CA CYS A 25 -3.50 -2.13 -9.77
C CYS A 25 -2.94 -0.93 -10.54
N LYS A 26 -2.23 -1.20 -11.61
CA LYS A 26 -1.58 -0.16 -12.41
C LYS A 26 -2.59 0.80 -13.06
N PRO A 27 -3.63 0.33 -13.76
CA PRO A 27 -4.60 1.27 -14.34
C PRO A 27 -5.37 2.05 -13.27
N CYS A 28 -5.56 1.47 -12.09
CA CYS A 28 -6.21 2.19 -10.99
C CYS A 28 -5.33 3.35 -10.53
N LEU A 29 -4.02 3.12 -10.44
CA LEU A 29 -3.08 4.17 -10.06
C LEU A 29 -3.09 5.32 -11.07
N ASP A 30 -3.04 4.98 -12.35
CA ASP A 30 -3.06 6.01 -13.41
C ASP A 30 -4.31 6.86 -13.30
N TYR A 31 -5.46 6.24 -13.08
CA TYR A 31 -6.73 6.95 -12.97
C TYR A 31 -6.76 7.88 -11.76
N HIS A 32 -6.43 7.35 -10.59
CA HIS A 32 -6.52 8.13 -9.35
C HIS A 32 -5.44 9.21 -9.28
N PHE A 33 -4.25 8.96 -9.84
CA PHE A 33 -3.21 9.97 -9.91
C PHE A 33 -3.69 11.18 -10.70
N LYS A 34 -4.25 10.94 -11.88
CA LYS A 34 -4.78 12.01 -12.73
C LYS A 34 -5.89 12.77 -12.02
N LYS A 35 -6.82 12.05 -11.41
CA LYS A 35 -7.93 12.66 -10.69
C LYS A 35 -7.47 13.48 -9.49
N ALA A 36 -6.46 13.00 -8.78
CA ALA A 36 -5.90 13.71 -7.64
C ALA A 36 -5.41 15.10 -8.05
N LEU A 37 -4.71 15.19 -9.17
CA LEU A 37 -4.25 16.48 -9.68
C LEU A 37 -5.43 17.38 -10.07
N GLU A 38 -6.45 16.80 -10.70
CA GLU A 38 -7.64 17.55 -11.13
C GLU A 38 -8.40 18.15 -9.95
N VAL A 39 -8.46 17.44 -8.83
CA VAL A 39 -9.19 17.93 -7.65
C VAL A 39 -8.31 18.76 -6.72
N GLY A 40 -7.08 19.04 -7.11
CA GLY A 40 -6.23 19.98 -6.40
C GLY A 40 -5.33 19.38 -5.32
N CYS A 41 -5.06 18.10 -5.35
CA CYS A 41 -4.08 17.51 -4.44
C CYS A 41 -2.69 18.05 -4.76
N SER A 42 -1.91 18.33 -3.71
CA SER A 42 -0.54 18.77 -3.90
C SER A 42 0.37 17.59 -4.21
N ALA A 43 1.55 17.87 -4.76
CA ALA A 43 2.54 16.84 -5.01
C ALA A 43 2.92 16.11 -3.72
N GLY A 44 3.04 16.85 -2.62
CA GLY A 44 3.36 16.27 -1.33
C GLY A 44 2.27 15.31 -0.84
N GLU A 45 1.01 15.68 -1.01
CA GLU A 45 -0.10 14.81 -0.63
C GLU A 45 -0.09 13.51 -1.43
N VAL A 46 0.15 13.62 -2.73
CA VAL A 46 0.20 12.45 -3.61
C VAL A 46 1.38 11.55 -3.23
N GLU A 47 2.55 12.13 -2.98
CA GLU A 47 3.73 11.37 -2.57
C GLU A 47 3.48 10.60 -1.28
N GLU A 48 2.82 11.23 -0.31
CA GLU A 48 2.52 10.58 0.97
C GLU A 48 1.51 9.46 0.80
N ALA A 49 0.53 9.63 -0.08
CA ALA A 49 -0.42 8.56 -0.37
C ALA A 49 0.28 7.35 -0.99
N ILE A 50 1.23 7.60 -1.89
CA ILE A 50 2.03 6.54 -2.50
C ILE A 50 2.86 5.82 -1.43
N GLU A 51 3.51 6.57 -0.55
CA GLU A 51 4.31 5.97 0.52
C GLU A 51 3.46 5.13 1.46
N LEU A 52 2.27 5.61 1.79
CA LEU A 52 1.35 4.86 2.63
C LEU A 52 0.97 3.53 1.96
N GLY A 53 0.66 3.56 0.67
CA GLY A 53 0.34 2.35 -0.08
C GLY A 53 1.50 1.35 -0.08
N LYS A 54 2.73 1.84 -0.24
CA LYS A 54 3.92 1.00 -0.20
C LYS A 54 4.08 0.34 1.17
N MET A 55 3.90 1.11 2.23
CA MET A 55 4.01 0.57 3.59
C MET A 55 3.02 -0.56 3.83
N ILE A 56 1.78 -0.36 3.40
CA ILE A 56 0.75 -1.37 3.54
C ILE A 56 1.08 -2.61 2.71
N LYS A 57 1.53 -2.40 1.49
CA LYS A 57 1.87 -3.49 0.57
C LYS A 57 3.03 -4.33 1.10
N GLN A 58 4.01 -3.70 1.71
CA GLN A 58 5.21 -4.38 2.19
C GLN A 58 4.98 -5.15 3.48
N ARG A 59 3.94 -4.84 4.24
CA ARG A 59 3.72 -5.46 5.55
C ARG A 59 3.58 -6.98 5.49
N PRO A 60 2.73 -7.54 4.62
CA PRO A 60 2.64 -9.01 4.52
C PRO A 60 3.94 -9.67 4.08
N ILE A 61 4.70 -9.01 3.20
CA ILE A 61 5.99 -9.52 2.73
C ILE A 61 6.99 -9.58 3.88
N LYS A 62 7.04 -8.52 4.68
CA LYS A 62 7.91 -8.46 5.84
C LYS A 62 7.58 -9.56 6.83
N ASP A 63 6.30 -9.77 7.08
CA ASP A 63 5.86 -10.80 8.02
C ASP A 63 6.26 -12.20 7.57
N ILE A 64 6.15 -12.50 6.28
CA ILE A 64 6.52 -13.83 5.80
C ILE A 64 8.05 -14.04 5.87
N TYR A 65 8.83 -12.99 5.63
CA TYR A 65 10.28 -13.07 5.78
C TYR A 65 10.68 -13.35 7.22
N GLU A 66 10.02 -12.68 8.17
CA GLU A 66 10.26 -12.90 9.60
C GLU A 66 9.88 -14.33 9.98
N GLN A 67 8.78 -14.84 9.46
CA GLN A 67 8.37 -16.22 9.71
C GLN A 67 9.41 -17.22 9.19
N ALA A 68 9.94 -16.97 7.99
CA ALA A 68 10.97 -17.83 7.42
C ALA A 68 12.22 -17.87 8.31
N GLU A 69 12.63 -16.72 8.83
CA GLU A 69 13.76 -16.64 9.73
C GLU A 69 13.52 -17.41 11.02
N LYS A 70 12.31 -17.30 11.57
CA LYS A 70 11.94 -18.05 12.78
C LYS A 70 12.02 -19.55 12.56
N LEU A 71 11.60 -20.02 11.40
CA LEU A 71 11.66 -21.43 11.07
C LEU A 71 13.09 -21.93 11.01
N ILE A 72 14.02 -21.14 10.49
CA ILE A 72 15.43 -21.47 10.45
C ILE A 72 15.99 -21.60 11.86
N VAL A 73 15.69 -20.62 12.72
CA VAL A 73 16.13 -20.63 14.11
C VAL A 73 15.59 -21.84 14.85
N MET A 74 14.32 -22.15 14.70
CA MET A 74 13.70 -23.30 15.35
C MET A 74 14.33 -24.62 14.91
N ASN A 75 14.60 -24.74 13.62
CA ASN A 75 15.22 -25.93 13.07
C ASN A 75 16.64 -26.13 13.66
N ALA A 76 17.40 -25.06 13.77
CA ALA A 76 18.74 -25.09 14.34
C ALA A 76 18.70 -25.52 15.80
N LYS A 77 17.71 -25.02 16.57
CA LYS A 77 17.58 -25.35 17.99
C LYS A 77 17.18 -26.81 18.21
N SER A 78 16.40 -27.37 17.28
CA SER A 78 15.98 -28.78 17.41
C SER A 78 17.06 -29.74 16.96
N GLY A 79 18.16 -29.25 16.40
CA GLY A 79 19.23 -30.09 15.91
C GLY A 79 18.96 -30.68 14.53
N ASN A 80 17.85 -30.36 13.93
CA ASN A 80 17.53 -30.79 12.57
C ASN A 80 18.22 -29.90 11.56
N LYS A 81 18.75 -30.50 10.53
CA LYS A 81 19.41 -29.76 9.44
C LYS A 81 18.67 -29.95 8.15
N PRO A 82 18.55 -28.88 7.36
CA PRO A 82 17.89 -28.99 6.06
C PRO A 82 18.60 -29.92 5.11
#